data_7e19b6845ee83f5cb5ead08a96bd1bd6
#
_entry.id   7e19b6845ee83f5cb5ead08a96bd1bd6
#
_cell.length_a   1.000
_cell.length_b   1.000
_cell.length_c   1.000
_cell.angle_alpha   90.00
_cell.angle_beta   90.00
_cell.angle_gamma   90.00
#
_symmetry.space_group_name_H-M   'P 1'
#
loop_
_entity.id
_entity.type
_entity.pdbx_description
1 polymer ?
#
loop_
_entity_poly.entity_id
_entity_poly.type
_entity_poly.pdbx_seq_one_letter_code
_entity_poly.pdbx_strand_id
1 'polypeptide(L)'
;GILSGLIGSACYNKYKTVKLPDALAFFSGKRAVAIFTAIYSIVAALVLFVVWPLVYGGLVALGEAFIGMGAVGAGIYAFFNRLLIPFGLHHALNSVFWFDVAGISDLSNFWGNTGVYGQTGMYMTGFFPFMMFGLPAACIAMYQTAKPGKKKIVYGLLASAAFCSFFTGVTEPIEFSFMFLAPGLYVVH
;
A
#
# COMPACT_ATOMS: atom_id res chain seq x y z
N GLY A 1 4.43 -3.08 -7.99
CA GLY A 1 4.33 -1.69 -8.49
C GLY A 1 5.67 -0.97 -8.48
N ILE A 2 6.33 -0.81 -7.32
CA ILE A 2 7.56 0.00 -7.16
C ILE A 2 8.70 -0.51 -8.05
N LEU A 3 9.01 -1.81 -8.02
CA LEU A 3 10.08 -2.39 -8.85
C LEU A 3 9.81 -2.18 -10.34
N SER A 4 8.59 -2.42 -10.80
CA SER A 4 8.23 -2.22 -12.21
C SER A 4 8.35 -0.76 -12.62
N GLY A 5 7.98 0.18 -11.74
CA GLY A 5 8.14 1.62 -11.96
C GLY A 5 9.61 2.03 -12.05
N LEU A 6 10.45 1.52 -11.16
CA LEU A 6 11.90 1.79 -11.19
C LEU A 6 12.57 1.22 -12.43
N ILE A 7 12.24 -0.03 -12.80
CA ILE A 7 12.75 -0.66 -14.03
C ILE A 7 12.32 0.14 -15.25
N GLY A 8 11.04 0.50 -15.35
CA GLY A 8 10.51 1.27 -16.47
C GLY A 8 11.16 2.65 -16.59
N SER A 9 11.31 3.36 -15.48
CA SER A 9 11.96 4.68 -15.43
C SER A 9 13.44 4.59 -15.82
N ALA A 10 14.18 3.63 -15.29
CA ALA A 10 15.58 3.39 -15.63
C ALA A 10 15.75 3.05 -17.12
N CYS A 11 14.89 2.16 -17.64
CA CYS A 11 14.89 1.80 -19.05
C CYS A 11 14.56 3.00 -19.95
N TYR A 12 13.56 3.80 -19.56
CA TYR A 12 13.21 5.01 -20.31
C TYR A 12 14.38 5.98 -20.38
N ASN A 13 15.00 6.30 -19.25
CA ASN A 13 16.12 7.24 -19.21
C ASN A 13 17.32 6.76 -20.03
N LYS A 14 17.59 5.46 -20.03
CA LYS A 14 18.76 4.87 -20.70
C LYS A 14 18.52 4.60 -22.19
N TYR A 15 17.34 4.13 -22.58
CA TYR A 15 17.10 3.56 -23.92
C TYR A 15 16.20 4.40 -24.81
N LYS A 16 15.63 5.52 -24.36
CA LYS A 16 14.73 6.38 -25.17
C LYS A 16 15.32 6.90 -26.47
N THR A 17 16.65 6.94 -26.61
CA THR A 17 17.37 7.45 -27.79
C THR A 17 18.15 6.38 -28.54
N VAL A 18 18.02 5.11 -28.15
CA VAL A 18 18.76 4.00 -28.78
C VAL A 18 18.28 3.81 -30.21
N LYS A 19 19.25 3.73 -31.13
CA LYS A 19 19.04 3.33 -32.52
C LYS A 19 19.39 1.86 -32.65
N LEU A 20 18.43 1.07 -33.12
CA LEU A 20 18.59 -0.34 -33.44
C LEU A 20 19.01 -0.50 -34.92
N PRO A 21 19.60 -1.64 -35.32
CA PRO A 21 19.91 -1.93 -36.72
C PRO A 21 18.68 -1.79 -37.63
N ASP A 22 18.92 -1.54 -38.92
CA ASP A 22 17.86 -1.23 -39.89
C ASP A 22 16.74 -2.27 -39.96
N ALA A 23 17.03 -3.55 -39.77
CA ALA A 23 16.04 -4.63 -39.68
C ALA A 23 15.06 -4.45 -38.49
N LEU A 24 15.48 -3.74 -37.45
CA LEU A 24 14.72 -3.48 -36.22
C LEU A 24 14.43 -1.98 -36.01
N ALA A 25 14.62 -1.16 -37.05
CA ALA A 25 14.48 0.30 -36.96
C ALA A 25 13.10 0.74 -36.45
N PHE A 26 12.04 -0.04 -36.76
CA PHE A 26 10.69 0.20 -36.25
C PHE A 26 10.62 0.21 -34.71
N PHE A 27 11.44 -0.58 -34.04
CA PHE A 27 11.50 -0.67 -32.59
C PHE A 27 12.48 0.32 -31.93
N SER A 28 13.11 1.19 -32.70
CA SER A 28 14.07 2.18 -32.20
C SER A 28 13.44 3.25 -31.33
N GLY A 29 14.24 3.91 -30.50
CA GLY A 29 13.84 5.03 -29.65
C GLY A 29 12.90 4.60 -28.53
N LYS A 30 11.82 5.36 -28.32
CA LYS A 30 10.87 5.12 -27.22
C LYS A 30 10.21 3.72 -27.26
N ARG A 31 10.11 3.11 -28.46
CA ARG A 31 9.54 1.76 -28.60
C ARG A 31 10.49 0.68 -28.05
N ALA A 32 11.79 0.89 -28.16
CA ALA A 32 12.79 -0.01 -27.58
C ALA A 32 12.68 -0.08 -26.05
N VAL A 33 12.27 1.00 -25.41
CA VAL A 33 12.08 1.04 -23.94
C VAL A 33 11.16 -0.07 -23.46
N ALA A 34 10.05 -0.31 -24.15
CA ALA A 34 9.11 -1.37 -23.76
C ALA A 34 9.77 -2.77 -23.80
N ILE A 35 10.57 -3.04 -24.83
CA ILE A 35 11.28 -4.31 -24.98
C ILE A 35 12.29 -4.51 -23.87
N PHE A 36 13.15 -3.51 -23.62
CA PHE A 36 14.13 -3.57 -22.53
C PHE A 36 13.47 -3.68 -21.17
N THR A 37 12.39 -2.93 -20.93
CA THR A 37 11.62 -3.04 -19.70
C THR A 37 11.08 -4.44 -19.49
N ALA A 38 10.55 -5.08 -20.55
CA ALA A 38 10.07 -6.45 -20.46
C ALA A 38 11.21 -7.43 -20.12
N ILE A 39 12.36 -7.33 -20.79
CA ILE A 39 13.52 -8.18 -20.52
C ILE A 39 13.99 -8.03 -19.06
N TYR A 40 14.21 -6.79 -18.59
CA TYR A 40 14.63 -6.55 -17.21
C TYR A 40 13.58 -6.98 -16.19
N SER A 41 12.30 -6.85 -16.53
CA SER A 41 11.21 -7.32 -15.65
C SER A 41 11.18 -8.85 -15.54
N ILE A 42 11.47 -9.57 -16.62
CA ILE A 42 11.61 -11.04 -16.60
C ILE A 42 12.78 -11.44 -15.71
N VAL A 43 13.94 -10.79 -15.87
CA VAL A 43 15.10 -11.06 -15.00
C VAL A 43 14.77 -10.79 -13.54
N ALA A 44 14.13 -9.66 -13.26
CA ALA A 44 13.69 -9.33 -11.90
C ALA A 44 12.68 -10.34 -11.36
N ALA A 45 11.76 -10.83 -12.19
CA ALA A 45 10.80 -11.88 -11.79
C ALA A 45 11.50 -13.20 -11.45
N LEU A 46 12.52 -13.61 -12.22
CA LEU A 46 13.30 -14.81 -11.92
C LEU A 46 14.08 -14.68 -10.59
N VAL A 47 14.67 -13.51 -10.33
CA VAL A 47 15.33 -13.23 -9.05
C VAL A 47 14.31 -13.28 -7.91
N LEU A 48 13.16 -12.64 -8.08
CA LEU A 48 12.10 -12.66 -7.07
C LEU A 48 11.53 -14.06 -6.85
N PHE A 49 11.45 -14.89 -7.86
CA PHE A 49 11.01 -16.28 -7.74
C PHE A 49 11.88 -17.07 -6.75
N VAL A 50 13.18 -16.80 -6.73
CA VAL A 50 14.12 -17.45 -5.79
C VAL A 50 14.08 -16.79 -4.41
N VAL A 51 13.99 -15.46 -4.35
CA VAL A 51 14.07 -14.68 -3.10
C VAL A 51 12.73 -14.69 -2.35
N TRP A 52 11.61 -14.73 -3.07
CA TRP A 52 10.28 -14.58 -2.49
C TRP A 52 9.94 -15.63 -1.42
N PRO A 53 10.24 -16.92 -1.58
CA PRO A 53 9.96 -17.91 -0.53
C PRO A 53 10.63 -17.59 0.80
N LEU A 54 11.84 -17.02 0.77
CA LEU A 54 12.54 -16.59 1.98
C LEU A 54 11.85 -15.40 2.65
N VAL A 55 11.48 -14.39 1.87
CA VAL A 55 10.76 -13.21 2.36
C VAL A 55 9.39 -13.62 2.92
N TYR A 56 8.68 -14.49 2.20
CA TYR A 56 7.39 -15.01 2.59
C TYR A 56 7.47 -15.79 3.91
N GLY A 57 8.43 -16.71 4.04
CA GLY A 57 8.65 -17.44 5.28
C GLY A 57 8.94 -16.53 6.48
N GLY A 58 9.71 -15.45 6.26
CA GLY A 58 9.94 -14.43 7.29
C GLY A 58 8.66 -13.68 7.69
N LEU A 59 7.80 -13.33 6.72
CA LEU A 59 6.52 -12.68 6.99
C LEU A 59 5.56 -13.59 7.75
N VAL A 60 5.49 -14.87 7.41
CA VAL A 60 4.67 -15.86 8.13
C VAL A 60 5.14 -16.01 9.57
N ALA A 61 6.43 -16.21 9.80
CA ALA A 61 7.00 -16.33 11.14
C ALA A 61 6.73 -15.07 12.00
N LEU A 62 6.82 -13.90 11.39
CA LEU A 62 6.47 -12.62 12.05
C LEU A 62 4.98 -12.56 12.37
N GLY A 63 4.13 -13.03 11.47
CA GLY A 63 2.68 -13.12 11.69
C GLY A 63 2.33 -14.04 12.87
N GLU A 64 2.91 -15.24 12.91
CA GLU A 64 2.72 -16.21 14.00
C GLU A 64 3.17 -15.64 15.36
N ALA A 65 4.28 -14.90 15.40
CA ALA A 65 4.75 -14.24 16.61
C ALA A 65 3.74 -13.20 17.12
N PHE A 66 3.11 -12.44 16.21
CA PHE A 66 2.10 -11.43 16.60
C PHE A 66 0.81 -12.07 17.09
N ILE A 67 0.39 -13.21 16.53
CA ILE A 67 -0.80 -13.96 16.98
C ILE A 67 -0.66 -14.36 18.44
N GLY A 68 0.50 -14.87 18.84
CA GLY A 68 0.78 -15.27 20.21
C GLY A 68 0.70 -14.12 21.24
N MET A 69 0.73 -12.86 20.79
CA MET A 69 0.68 -11.67 21.65
C MET A 69 -0.75 -11.11 21.84
N GLY A 70 -1.77 -11.68 21.20
CA GLY A 70 -3.17 -11.25 21.34
C GLY A 70 -3.38 -9.79 20.95
N ALA A 71 -4.05 -9.00 21.81
CA ALA A 71 -4.37 -7.59 21.55
C ALA A 71 -3.12 -6.71 21.33
N VAL A 72 -2.01 -7.00 21.98
CA VAL A 72 -0.74 -6.29 21.76
C VAL A 72 -0.22 -6.56 20.36
N GLY A 73 -0.29 -7.81 19.90
CA GLY A 73 0.07 -8.20 18.54
C GLY A 73 -0.77 -7.49 17.48
N ALA A 74 -2.07 -7.36 17.71
CA ALA A 74 -2.96 -6.59 16.82
C ALA A 74 -2.56 -5.10 16.75
N GLY A 75 -2.18 -4.51 17.88
CA GLY A 75 -1.67 -3.13 17.93
C GLY A 75 -0.35 -2.96 17.15
N ILE A 76 0.59 -3.87 17.33
CA ILE A 76 1.86 -3.87 16.60
C ILE A 76 1.61 -4.06 15.09
N TYR A 77 0.74 -4.99 14.72
CA TYR A 77 0.33 -5.18 13.33
C TYR A 77 -0.25 -3.88 12.73
N ALA A 78 -1.18 -3.22 13.43
CA ALA A 78 -1.79 -1.98 12.97
C ALA A 78 -0.75 -0.88 12.78
N PHE A 79 0.21 -0.75 13.69
CA PHE A 79 1.31 0.21 13.58
C PHE A 79 2.16 -0.03 12.32
N PHE A 80 2.65 -1.26 12.12
CA PHE A 80 3.46 -1.58 10.94
C PHE A 80 2.66 -1.50 9.65
N ASN A 81 1.39 -1.88 9.67
CA ASN A 81 0.51 -1.74 8.52
C ASN A 81 0.44 -0.27 8.08
N ARG A 82 0.20 0.66 9.00
CA ARG A 82 0.17 2.09 8.71
C ARG A 82 1.52 2.63 8.26
N LEU A 83 2.59 2.24 8.93
CA LEU A 83 3.94 2.65 8.56
C LEU A 83 4.34 2.23 7.14
N LEU A 84 3.83 1.10 6.66
CA LEU A 84 4.16 0.54 5.35
C LEU A 84 3.26 1.04 4.20
N ILE A 85 2.21 1.81 4.48
CA ILE A 85 1.31 2.37 3.45
C ILE A 85 2.08 3.16 2.38
N PRO A 86 3.03 4.07 2.70
CA PRO A 86 3.76 4.83 1.69
C PRO A 86 4.52 3.97 0.69
N PHE A 87 4.94 2.80 1.12
CA PHE A 87 5.69 1.85 0.30
C PHE A 87 4.78 0.86 -0.45
N GLY A 88 3.46 0.87 -0.17
CA GLY A 88 2.51 -0.12 -0.68
C GLY A 88 2.72 -1.54 -0.14
N LEU A 89 3.58 -1.70 0.88
CA LEU A 89 3.93 -3.00 1.45
C LEU A 89 2.95 -3.48 2.53
N HIS A 90 2.03 -2.63 2.98
CA HIS A 90 0.98 -3.01 3.93
C HIS A 90 0.12 -4.17 3.43
N HIS A 91 -0.08 -4.32 2.11
CA HIS A 91 -0.77 -5.47 1.53
C HIS A 91 -0.07 -6.81 1.80
N ALA A 92 1.25 -6.82 1.95
CA ALA A 92 1.98 -8.04 2.32
C ALA A 92 1.58 -8.50 3.73
N LEU A 93 1.48 -7.56 4.69
CA LEU A 93 0.99 -7.85 6.03
C LEU A 93 -0.50 -8.26 6.02
N ASN A 94 -1.33 -7.57 5.24
CA ASN A 94 -2.73 -7.94 5.11
C ASN A 94 -2.90 -9.37 4.58
N SER A 95 -2.06 -9.80 3.66
CA SER A 95 -2.08 -11.17 3.13
C SER A 95 -1.82 -12.21 4.22
N VAL A 96 -0.98 -11.90 5.20
CA VAL A 96 -0.67 -12.79 6.32
C VAL A 96 -1.84 -12.90 7.30
N PHE A 97 -2.46 -11.77 7.67
CA PHE A 97 -3.44 -11.72 8.76
C PHE A 97 -4.90 -11.86 8.29
N TRP A 98 -5.24 -11.31 7.13
CA TRP A 98 -6.62 -11.30 6.64
C TRP A 98 -6.96 -12.54 5.80
N PHE A 99 -5.96 -13.09 5.12
CA PHE A 99 -6.11 -14.25 4.25
C PHE A 99 -5.46 -15.49 4.88
N ASP A 100 -5.32 -16.55 4.13
CA ASP A 100 -4.93 -17.87 4.62
C ASP A 100 -3.41 -18.10 4.72
N VAL A 101 -2.61 -17.07 4.61
CA VAL A 101 -1.14 -17.21 4.55
C VAL A 101 -0.54 -17.77 5.84
N ALA A 102 -1.04 -17.32 7.00
CA ALA A 102 -0.64 -17.82 8.31
C ALA A 102 -1.73 -18.69 8.98
N GLY A 103 -2.71 -19.18 8.20
CA GLY A 103 -3.81 -19.99 8.71
C GLY A 103 -4.82 -19.25 9.56
N ILE A 104 -4.76 -17.90 9.60
CA ILE A 104 -5.68 -17.09 10.42
C ILE A 104 -7.02 -16.93 9.69
N SER A 105 -6.98 -16.67 8.38
CA SER A 105 -8.15 -16.49 7.52
C SER A 105 -9.22 -15.56 8.11
N ASP A 106 -8.80 -14.48 8.78
CA ASP A 106 -9.68 -13.64 9.63
C ASP A 106 -10.87 -13.09 8.84
N LEU A 107 -10.61 -12.67 7.59
CA LEU A 107 -11.65 -12.18 6.67
C LEU A 107 -12.64 -13.29 6.25
N SER A 108 -12.11 -14.46 5.88
CA SER A 108 -12.94 -15.60 5.44
C SER A 108 -13.78 -16.14 6.57
N ASN A 109 -13.24 -16.22 7.78
CA ASN A 109 -13.96 -16.67 8.97
C ASN A 109 -15.05 -15.69 9.37
N PHE A 110 -14.82 -14.39 9.24
CA PHE A 110 -15.82 -13.36 9.50
C PHE A 110 -17.01 -13.47 8.52
N TRP A 111 -16.74 -13.54 7.21
CA TRP A 111 -17.79 -13.64 6.19
C TRP A 111 -18.47 -15.01 6.14
N GLY A 112 -17.74 -16.08 6.48
CA GLY A 112 -18.25 -17.45 6.50
C GLY A 112 -19.09 -17.79 7.74
N ASN A 113 -19.29 -16.88 8.69
CA ASN A 113 -19.92 -17.12 9.99
C ASN A 113 -19.32 -18.29 10.79
N THR A 114 -18.05 -18.60 10.53
CA THR A 114 -17.28 -19.64 11.24
C THR A 114 -16.41 -19.05 12.34
N GLY A 115 -16.49 -17.74 12.53
CA GLY A 115 -15.66 -17.00 13.46
C GLY A 115 -16.09 -17.13 14.91
N VAL A 116 -15.16 -16.95 15.83
CA VAL A 116 -15.36 -16.90 17.27
C VAL A 116 -15.57 -15.45 17.69
N TYR A 117 -16.68 -15.16 18.38
CA TYR A 117 -16.96 -13.81 18.87
C TYR A 117 -15.87 -13.31 19.81
N GLY A 118 -15.39 -12.08 19.55
CA GLY A 118 -14.31 -11.45 20.31
C GLY A 118 -12.89 -11.86 19.91
N GLN A 119 -12.72 -12.78 18.95
CA GLN A 119 -11.43 -13.21 18.41
C GLN A 119 -11.32 -12.95 16.90
N THR A 120 -12.31 -13.40 16.14
CA THR A 120 -12.33 -13.21 14.68
C THR A 120 -12.57 -11.75 14.35
N GLY A 121 -11.78 -11.20 13.41
CA GLY A 121 -11.82 -9.79 13.02
C GLY A 121 -10.91 -8.89 13.86
N MET A 122 -10.16 -9.42 14.81
CA MET A 122 -9.31 -8.64 15.71
C MET A 122 -8.29 -7.77 14.95
N TYR A 123 -7.76 -8.28 13.83
CA TYR A 123 -6.80 -7.56 12.99
C TYR A 123 -7.45 -6.58 12.01
N MET A 124 -8.77 -6.52 11.94
CA MET A 124 -9.50 -5.69 10.99
C MET A 124 -10.36 -4.62 11.67
N THR A 125 -10.90 -4.91 12.84
CA THR A 125 -11.91 -4.07 13.52
C THR A 125 -11.44 -2.63 13.78
N GLY A 126 -10.16 -2.41 14.07
CA GLY A 126 -9.59 -1.09 14.30
C GLY A 126 -9.53 -0.20 13.06
N PHE A 127 -9.52 -0.79 11.87
CA PHE A 127 -9.40 -0.03 10.62
C PHE A 127 -10.70 0.66 10.23
N PHE A 128 -11.84 -0.01 10.39
CA PHE A 128 -13.13 0.53 9.95
C PHE A 128 -13.53 1.84 10.63
N PRO A 129 -13.54 1.96 11.96
CA PRO A 129 -13.86 3.22 12.62
C PRO A 129 -12.89 4.34 12.22
N PHE A 130 -11.62 3.99 12.03
CA PHE A 130 -10.61 4.97 11.69
C PHE A 130 -10.76 5.49 10.26
N MET A 131 -10.92 4.61 9.25
CA MET A 131 -11.07 5.05 7.86
C MET A 131 -12.42 5.69 7.56
N MET A 132 -13.48 5.30 8.28
CA MET A 132 -14.82 5.87 8.07
C MET A 132 -15.04 7.18 8.83
N PHE A 133 -14.43 7.37 9.99
CA PHE A 133 -14.70 8.53 10.83
C PHE A 133 -13.42 9.31 11.21
N GLY A 134 -12.35 8.64 11.58
CA GLY A 134 -11.12 9.29 12.02
C GLY A 134 -10.45 10.11 10.92
N LEU A 135 -10.27 9.53 9.74
CA LEU A 135 -9.67 10.23 8.61
C LEU A 135 -10.56 11.33 8.03
N PRO A 136 -11.87 11.16 7.83
CA PRO A 136 -12.76 12.28 7.51
C PRO A 136 -12.71 13.41 8.55
N ALA A 137 -12.63 13.09 9.85
CA ALA A 137 -12.45 14.11 10.87
C ALA A 137 -11.10 14.85 10.73
N ALA A 138 -10.03 14.14 10.39
CA ALA A 138 -8.73 14.76 10.07
C ALA A 138 -8.85 15.71 8.85
N CYS A 139 -9.63 15.36 7.83
CA CYS A 139 -9.93 16.26 6.70
C CYS A 139 -10.62 17.54 7.15
N ILE A 140 -11.56 17.46 8.10
CA ILE A 140 -12.22 18.65 8.67
C ILE A 140 -11.20 19.53 9.39
N ALA A 141 -10.32 18.96 10.20
CA ALA A 141 -9.27 19.69 10.90
C ALA A 141 -8.30 20.39 9.92
N MET A 142 -7.87 19.69 8.87
CA MET A 142 -7.03 20.27 7.81
C MET A 142 -7.73 21.40 7.06
N TYR A 143 -9.03 21.28 6.81
CA TYR A 143 -9.82 22.34 6.20
C TYR A 143 -9.95 23.57 7.10
N GLN A 144 -10.18 23.39 8.40
CA GLN A 144 -10.29 24.49 9.36
C GLN A 144 -8.98 25.29 9.46
N THR A 145 -7.84 24.61 9.43
CA THR A 145 -6.50 25.21 9.50
C THR A 145 -5.98 25.76 8.17
N ALA A 146 -6.69 25.51 7.06
CA ALA A 146 -6.28 25.96 5.74
C ALA A 146 -6.30 27.50 5.63
N LYS A 147 -5.32 28.05 4.88
CA LYS A 147 -5.22 29.49 4.59
C LYS A 147 -6.50 29.99 3.88
N PRO A 148 -7.05 31.16 4.27
CA PRO A 148 -8.33 31.66 3.74
C PRO A 148 -8.41 31.67 2.21
N GLY A 149 -7.36 32.12 1.52
CA GLY A 149 -7.33 32.20 0.05
C GLY A 149 -7.28 30.83 -0.67
N LYS A 150 -7.00 29.73 0.04
CA LYS A 150 -6.93 28.38 -0.53
C LYS A 150 -8.05 27.45 -0.07
N LYS A 151 -8.92 27.90 0.84
CA LYS A 151 -9.98 27.06 1.42
C LYS A 151 -10.87 26.38 0.39
N LYS A 152 -11.23 27.05 -0.71
CA LYS A 152 -12.09 26.47 -1.74
C LYS A 152 -11.45 25.27 -2.46
N ILE A 153 -10.15 25.36 -2.77
CA ILE A 153 -9.39 24.27 -3.42
C ILE A 153 -9.20 23.12 -2.43
N VAL A 154 -8.79 23.44 -1.20
CA VAL A 154 -8.57 22.46 -0.12
C VAL A 154 -9.87 21.72 0.20
N TYR A 155 -11.02 22.42 0.23
CA TYR A 155 -12.31 21.78 0.46
C TYR A 155 -12.62 20.70 -0.58
N GLY A 156 -12.51 21.00 -1.87
CA GLY A 156 -12.80 20.05 -2.92
C GLY A 156 -11.93 18.80 -2.86
N LEU A 157 -10.62 18.99 -2.60
CA LEU A 157 -9.66 17.90 -2.50
C LEU A 157 -9.92 17.03 -1.26
N LEU A 158 -10.09 17.65 -0.09
CA LEU A 158 -10.31 16.90 1.16
C LEU A 158 -11.69 16.28 1.24
N ALA A 159 -12.73 16.89 0.68
CA ALA A 159 -14.07 16.33 0.64
C ALA A 159 -14.10 15.06 -0.23
N SER A 160 -13.48 15.07 -1.41
CA SER A 160 -13.40 13.89 -2.26
C SER A 160 -12.57 12.77 -1.61
N ALA A 161 -11.46 13.11 -0.96
CA ALA A 161 -10.63 12.14 -0.26
C ALA A 161 -11.34 11.54 0.97
N ALA A 162 -12.07 12.36 1.75
CA ALA A 162 -12.87 11.89 2.87
C ALA A 162 -14.00 10.96 2.42
N PHE A 163 -14.68 11.31 1.32
CA PHE A 163 -15.70 10.47 0.71
C PHE A 163 -15.12 9.13 0.24
N CYS A 164 -13.97 9.15 -0.41
CA CYS A 164 -13.26 7.95 -0.84
C CYS A 164 -12.92 7.06 0.37
N SER A 165 -12.33 7.62 1.41
CA SER A 165 -12.00 6.87 2.63
C SER A 165 -13.24 6.25 3.28
N PHE A 166 -14.34 7.00 3.38
CA PHE A 166 -15.57 6.53 4.01
C PHE A 166 -16.24 5.38 3.24
N PHE A 167 -16.40 5.49 1.92
CA PHE A 167 -17.16 4.52 1.13
C PHE A 167 -16.33 3.38 0.57
N THR A 168 -15.08 3.62 0.23
CA THR A 168 -14.22 2.61 -0.43
C THR A 168 -13.11 2.07 0.47
N GLY A 169 -12.85 2.71 1.63
CA GLY A 169 -11.76 2.35 2.51
C GLY A 169 -10.37 2.73 1.99
N VAL A 170 -10.27 3.47 0.87
CA VAL A 170 -9.00 3.95 0.32
C VAL A 170 -8.57 5.20 1.06
N THR A 171 -7.54 5.09 1.88
CA THR A 171 -7.08 6.14 2.81
C THR A 171 -5.91 6.95 2.30
N GLU A 172 -5.18 6.43 1.32
CA GLU A 172 -3.95 7.00 0.78
C GLU A 172 -4.09 8.45 0.30
N PRO A 173 -5.20 8.88 -0.34
CA PRO A 173 -5.33 10.28 -0.74
C PRO A 173 -5.26 11.27 0.43
N ILE A 174 -5.75 10.87 1.61
CA ILE A 174 -5.66 11.68 2.82
C ILE A 174 -4.26 11.59 3.41
N GLU A 175 -3.74 10.38 3.60
CA GLU A 175 -2.44 10.12 4.22
C GLU A 175 -1.31 10.78 3.44
N PHE A 176 -1.27 10.65 2.13
CA PHE A 176 -0.25 11.27 1.29
C PHE A 176 -0.36 12.81 1.27
N SER A 177 -1.55 13.37 1.51
CA SER A 177 -1.71 14.82 1.56
C SER A 177 -0.96 15.47 2.73
N PHE A 178 -0.80 14.78 3.87
CA PHE A 178 -0.10 15.32 5.02
C PHE A 178 1.25 14.66 5.32
N MET A 179 1.46 13.44 4.91
CA MET A 179 2.71 12.69 5.16
C MET A 179 3.95 13.45 4.67
N PHE A 180 3.91 13.99 3.46
CA PHE A 180 5.03 14.75 2.89
C PHE A 180 5.13 16.18 3.44
N LEU A 181 4.00 16.78 3.83
CA LEU A 181 3.95 18.15 4.32
C LEU A 181 4.26 18.25 5.82
N ALA A 182 3.92 17.24 6.57
CA ALA A 182 4.07 17.21 8.03
C ALA A 182 4.45 15.79 8.52
N PRO A 183 5.69 15.32 8.25
CA PRO A 183 6.11 13.95 8.60
C PRO A 183 5.93 13.62 10.09
N GLY A 184 6.08 14.62 10.97
CA GLY A 184 5.85 14.42 12.39
C GLY A 184 4.41 14.01 12.74
N LEU A 185 3.43 14.52 12.02
CA LEU A 185 2.03 14.09 12.18
C LEU A 185 1.82 12.66 11.65
N TYR A 186 2.57 12.25 10.63
CA TYR A 186 2.51 10.89 10.14
C TYR A 186 3.07 9.88 11.15
N VAL A 187 4.09 10.24 11.91
CA VAL A 187 4.62 9.38 13.00
C VAL A 187 3.59 9.16 14.10
N VAL A 188 2.76 10.17 14.38
CA VAL A 188 1.67 10.07 15.38
C VAL A 188 0.48 9.29 14.83
N HIS A 189 0.24 9.39 13.52
CA HIS A 189 -0.82 8.69 12.81
C HIS A 189 -0.60 7.19 12.79
#